data_392d3dbbda69100be81ac0ea2d1a32bd
#
_entry.id   392d3dbbda69100be81ac0ea2d1a32bd
#
_cell.length_a   1.000
_cell.length_b   1.000
_cell.length_c   1.000
_cell.angle_alpha   90.00
_cell.angle_beta   90.00
_cell.angle_gamma   90.00
#
_symmetry.space_group_name_H-M   'P 1'
#
loop_
_entity.id
_entity.type
_entity.pdbx_description
1 polymer ?
#
loop_
_entity_poly.entity_id
_entity_poly.type
_entity_poly.pdbx_seq_one_letter_code
_entity_poly.pdbx_strand_id
1 'polypeptide(L)'
;MFAEFAIALPLLILLMYGLAAVSMKIFYLGKMQLADYVLEEEVHDVLSRLIYDARAAKTVTISESIPTVEFTYRTTTTILTKFQKPSVIGTADGDVIADKEEKRTYISIADKIYYEREDNPVNPLTGDNYFGLTKVTDFKPEFNKETKILHVTLEMESEISHHKIKISTAVYIPGCES
;
A
#
# COMPACT_ATOMS: atom_id res chain seq x y z
N MET A 1 -39.84 51.82 12.77
CA MET A 1 -38.42 51.57 12.61
C MET A 1 -37.80 50.73 13.73
N PHE A 2 -37.83 51.14 15.05
CA PHE A 2 -37.22 50.30 16.11
C PHE A 2 -37.85 48.90 16.27
N ALA A 3 -39.17 48.76 16.11
CA ALA A 3 -39.87 47.47 16.22
C ALA A 3 -39.50 46.49 15.09
N GLU A 4 -39.25 46.97 13.88
CA GLU A 4 -38.82 46.18 12.75
C GLU A 4 -37.43 45.65 12.94
N PHE A 5 -36.47 46.43 13.46
CA PHE A 5 -35.14 46.02 13.83
C PHE A 5 -35.14 44.97 14.94
N ALA A 6 -36.01 45.12 15.94
CA ALA A 6 -36.12 44.18 17.06
C ALA A 6 -36.55 42.75 16.62
N ILE A 7 -37.32 42.64 15.52
CA ILE A 7 -37.75 41.35 14.96
C ILE A 7 -36.75 40.84 13.93
N ALA A 8 -36.15 41.74 13.11
CA ALA A 8 -35.26 41.35 12.03
C ALA A 8 -33.90 40.77 12.57
N LEU A 9 -33.40 41.34 13.66
CA LEU A 9 -32.10 40.96 14.23
C LEU A 9 -32.07 39.51 14.79
N PRO A 10 -33.07 39.05 15.58
CA PRO A 10 -33.14 37.66 16.02
C PRO A 10 -33.31 36.67 14.83
N LEU A 11 -34.10 37.04 13.82
CA LEU A 11 -34.27 36.23 12.63
C LEU A 11 -32.97 36.07 11.85
N LEU A 12 -32.19 37.13 11.71
CA LEU A 12 -30.91 37.09 11.05
C LEU A 12 -29.90 36.21 11.82
N ILE A 13 -29.86 36.30 13.15
CA ILE A 13 -29.01 35.46 14.01
C ILE A 13 -29.40 33.99 13.85
N LEU A 14 -30.69 33.66 13.83
CA LEU A 14 -31.19 32.30 13.68
C LEU A 14 -30.85 31.72 12.30
N LEU A 15 -30.92 32.54 11.25
CA LEU A 15 -30.54 32.17 9.88
C LEU A 15 -29.01 31.91 9.79
N MET A 16 -28.18 32.79 10.38
CA MET A 16 -26.73 32.60 10.42
C MET A 16 -26.35 31.34 11.18
N TYR A 17 -27.00 31.07 12.31
CA TYR A 17 -26.79 29.84 13.07
C TYR A 17 -27.16 28.58 12.25
N GLY A 18 -28.29 28.62 11.55
CA GLY A 18 -28.73 27.53 10.67
C GLY A 18 -27.70 27.28 9.55
N LEU A 19 -27.22 28.34 8.88
CA LEU A 19 -26.20 28.22 7.84
C LEU A 19 -24.90 27.64 8.37
N ALA A 20 -24.46 28.11 9.54
CA ALA A 20 -23.23 27.59 10.18
C ALA A 20 -23.37 26.10 10.52
N ALA A 21 -24.49 25.68 11.07
CA ALA A 21 -24.75 24.27 11.40
C ALA A 21 -24.75 23.36 10.13
N VAL A 22 -25.38 23.82 9.06
CA VAL A 22 -25.37 23.08 7.77
C VAL A 22 -23.97 23.00 7.19
N SER A 23 -23.23 24.12 7.21
CA SER A 23 -21.85 24.18 6.72
C SER A 23 -20.92 23.22 7.48
N MET A 24 -21.02 23.17 8.81
CA MET A 24 -20.27 22.22 9.63
C MET A 24 -20.60 20.76 9.29
N LYS A 25 -21.88 20.46 9.08
CA LYS A 25 -22.31 19.11 8.70
C LYS A 25 -21.76 18.69 7.34
N ILE A 26 -21.81 19.59 6.35
CA ILE A 26 -21.25 19.33 5.02
C ILE A 26 -19.74 19.09 5.11
N PHE A 27 -19.02 19.92 5.88
CA PHE A 27 -17.58 19.76 6.08
C PHE A 27 -17.24 18.40 6.73
N TYR A 28 -18.00 18.00 7.76
CA TYR A 28 -17.80 16.73 8.43
C TYR A 28 -18.05 15.54 7.49
N LEU A 29 -19.14 15.57 6.71
CA LEU A 29 -19.43 14.52 5.72
C LEU A 29 -18.35 14.45 4.64
N GLY A 30 -17.88 15.59 4.16
CA GLY A 30 -16.78 15.64 3.20
C GLY A 30 -15.49 15.03 3.73
N LYS A 31 -15.18 15.28 5.01
CA LYS A 31 -14.02 14.68 5.68
C LYS A 31 -14.14 13.15 5.79
N MET A 32 -15.33 12.64 6.12
CA MET A 32 -15.58 11.19 6.17
C MET A 32 -15.45 10.53 4.79
N GLN A 33 -16.03 11.14 3.75
CA GLN A 33 -15.91 10.63 2.38
C GLN A 33 -14.46 10.60 1.88
N LEU A 34 -13.69 11.65 2.21
CA LEU A 34 -12.28 11.69 1.86
C LEU A 34 -11.50 10.57 2.57
N ALA A 35 -11.80 10.30 3.85
CA ALA A 35 -11.18 9.24 4.60
C ALA A 35 -11.50 7.85 4.03
N ASP A 36 -12.74 7.63 3.60
CA ASP A 36 -13.13 6.38 2.95
C ASP A 36 -12.42 6.19 1.60
N TYR A 37 -12.31 7.25 0.81
CA TYR A 37 -11.58 7.22 -0.46
C TYR A 37 -10.09 6.88 -0.26
N VAL A 38 -9.45 7.52 0.72
CA VAL A 38 -8.05 7.22 1.05
C VAL A 38 -7.88 5.76 1.50
N LEU A 39 -8.80 5.24 2.30
CA LEU A 39 -8.79 3.84 2.73
C LEU A 39 -8.87 2.89 1.52
N GLU A 40 -9.78 3.14 0.58
CA GLU A 40 -9.92 2.33 -0.64
C GLU A 40 -8.65 2.39 -1.51
N GLU A 41 -8.07 3.57 -1.67
CA GLU A 41 -6.85 3.79 -2.44
C GLU A 41 -5.66 3.03 -1.83
N GLU A 42 -5.44 3.12 -0.51
CA GLU A 42 -4.36 2.42 0.17
C GLU A 42 -4.50 0.89 0.10
N VAL A 43 -5.72 0.36 0.31
CA VAL A 43 -6.00 -1.08 0.17
C VAL A 43 -5.68 -1.56 -1.25
N HIS A 44 -6.13 -0.81 -2.26
CA HIS A 44 -5.90 -1.15 -3.66
C HIS A 44 -4.41 -1.10 -4.01
N ASP A 45 -3.68 -0.10 -3.52
CA ASP A 45 -2.25 0.07 -3.81
C ASP A 45 -1.43 -1.08 -3.22
N VAL A 46 -1.68 -1.43 -1.94
CA VAL A 46 -1.02 -2.56 -1.27
C VAL A 46 -1.28 -3.87 -2.02
N LEU A 47 -2.54 -4.18 -2.32
CA LEU A 47 -2.88 -5.44 -2.99
C LEU A 47 -2.33 -5.49 -4.42
N SER A 48 -2.39 -4.39 -5.17
CA SER A 48 -1.87 -4.33 -6.53
C SER A 48 -0.37 -4.58 -6.58
N ARG A 49 0.40 -3.96 -5.69
CA ARG A 49 1.84 -4.16 -5.58
C ARG A 49 2.17 -5.60 -5.18
N LEU A 50 1.48 -6.11 -4.15
CA LEU A 50 1.69 -7.47 -3.68
C LEU A 50 1.37 -8.50 -4.76
N ILE A 51 0.27 -8.34 -5.51
CA ILE A 51 -0.10 -9.21 -6.62
C ILE A 51 0.95 -9.15 -7.75
N TYR A 52 1.42 -7.94 -8.07
CA TYR A 52 2.46 -7.75 -9.08
C TYR A 52 3.76 -8.46 -8.67
N ASP A 53 4.19 -8.27 -7.44
CA ASP A 53 5.39 -8.89 -6.90
C ASP A 53 5.25 -10.41 -6.80
N ALA A 54 4.11 -10.91 -6.33
CA ALA A 54 3.84 -12.34 -6.25
C ALA A 54 3.93 -13.04 -7.60
N ARG A 55 3.39 -12.44 -8.67
CA ARG A 55 3.44 -13.03 -10.03
C ARG A 55 4.84 -13.15 -10.60
N ALA A 56 5.73 -12.26 -10.21
CA ALA A 56 7.12 -12.24 -10.68
C ALA A 56 8.07 -13.07 -9.79
N ALA A 57 7.61 -13.50 -8.61
CA ALA A 57 8.42 -14.19 -7.63
C ALA A 57 8.80 -15.61 -8.06
N LYS A 58 10.00 -16.06 -7.70
CA LYS A 58 10.48 -17.44 -7.82
C LYS A 58 10.27 -18.25 -6.56
N THR A 59 10.44 -17.61 -5.40
CA THR A 59 10.17 -18.25 -4.11
C THR A 59 9.34 -17.32 -3.23
N VAL A 60 8.51 -17.93 -2.39
CA VAL A 60 7.67 -17.23 -1.42
C VAL A 60 7.92 -17.82 -0.05
N THR A 61 8.28 -16.97 0.89
CA THR A 61 8.44 -17.35 2.30
C THR A 61 7.44 -16.58 3.14
N ILE A 62 6.71 -17.29 4.01
CA ILE A 62 5.75 -16.67 4.94
C ILE A 62 6.24 -16.93 6.35
N SER A 63 6.19 -15.89 7.20
CA SER A 63 6.40 -15.99 8.63
C SER A 63 5.06 -15.79 9.36
N GLU A 64 4.73 -16.70 10.28
CA GLU A 64 3.50 -16.64 11.08
C GLU A 64 3.66 -15.81 12.35
N SER A 65 4.89 -15.71 12.89
CA SER A 65 5.15 -14.98 14.15
C SER A 65 4.93 -13.47 14.02
N ILE A 66 5.30 -12.92 12.88
CA ILE A 66 4.96 -11.56 12.44
C ILE A 66 4.42 -11.76 11.04
N PRO A 67 3.18 -11.31 10.73
CA PRO A 67 2.60 -11.49 9.42
C PRO A 67 3.50 -10.87 8.34
N THR A 68 4.26 -11.72 7.67
CA THR A 68 5.29 -11.30 6.72
C THR A 68 5.25 -12.17 5.48
N VAL A 69 5.34 -11.55 4.31
CA VAL A 69 5.52 -12.23 3.01
C VAL A 69 6.82 -11.75 2.39
N GLU A 70 7.75 -12.65 2.16
CA GLU A 70 8.99 -12.39 1.44
C GLU A 70 8.91 -13.03 0.05
N PHE A 71 9.15 -12.24 -0.98
CA PHE A 71 9.27 -12.67 -2.37
C PHE A 71 10.73 -12.59 -2.79
N THR A 72 11.28 -13.68 -3.34
CA THR A 72 12.63 -13.69 -3.90
C THR A 72 12.54 -13.75 -5.42
N TYR A 73 13.31 -12.91 -6.09
CA TYR A 73 13.43 -12.81 -7.55
C TYR A 73 14.86 -13.14 -7.94
N ARG A 74 15.02 -13.78 -9.11
CA ARG A 74 16.32 -13.89 -9.73
C ARG A 74 16.43 -12.83 -10.82
N THR A 75 17.27 -11.83 -10.60
CA THR A 75 17.53 -10.77 -11.58
C THR A 75 18.86 -11.09 -12.27
N THR A 76 18.80 -11.35 -13.58
CA THR A 76 20.00 -11.48 -14.39
C THR A 76 20.43 -10.08 -14.80
N THR A 77 21.48 -9.56 -14.16
CA THR A 77 22.04 -8.26 -14.52
C THR A 77 23.20 -8.47 -15.48
N THR A 78 23.02 -8.06 -16.73
CA THR A 78 24.14 -7.98 -17.68
C THR A 78 24.98 -6.76 -17.27
N ILE A 79 26.10 -6.98 -16.62
CA ILE A 79 27.05 -5.91 -16.33
C ILE A 79 27.77 -5.60 -17.64
N LEU A 80 27.33 -4.56 -18.34
CA LEU A 80 28.11 -3.95 -19.41
C LEU A 80 29.35 -3.32 -18.77
N THR A 81 30.47 -4.04 -18.79
CA THR A 81 31.75 -3.49 -18.42
C THR A 81 32.03 -2.33 -19.35
N LYS A 82 32.06 -1.11 -18.79
CA LYS A 82 32.38 0.13 -19.47
C LYS A 82 33.65 -0.06 -20.31
N PHE A 83 33.53 0.26 -21.58
CA PHE A 83 34.57 0.40 -22.56
C PHE A 83 35.94 0.68 -21.96
N GLN A 84 36.78 -0.34 -21.86
CA GLN A 84 38.21 -0.14 -21.88
C GLN A 84 38.62 -0.02 -23.35
N LYS A 85 39.33 1.06 -23.65
CA LYS A 85 39.84 1.41 -24.97
C LYS A 85 40.44 0.17 -25.66
N PRO A 86 40.13 -0.12 -26.92
CA PRO A 86 40.68 -1.29 -27.59
C PRO A 86 42.18 -1.05 -27.86
N SER A 87 43.01 -1.63 -27.03
CA SER A 87 44.41 -1.87 -27.36
C SER A 87 44.61 -3.37 -27.34
N VAL A 88 44.83 -3.89 -28.55
CA VAL A 88 45.30 -5.25 -28.86
C VAL A 88 44.20 -6.32 -28.98
N ILE A 89 44.08 -6.79 -30.19
CA ILE A 89 43.50 -8.02 -30.69
C ILE A 89 43.72 -9.17 -29.70
N GLY A 90 42.63 -9.70 -29.13
CA GLY A 90 42.66 -10.93 -28.39
C GLY A 90 41.49 -11.07 -27.42
N THR A 91 40.59 -11.99 -27.75
CA THR A 91 39.54 -12.62 -26.94
C THR A 91 38.48 -11.68 -26.38
N ALA A 92 37.25 -11.86 -26.90
CA ALA A 92 36.06 -11.34 -26.32
C ALA A 92 35.94 -11.80 -24.87
N ASP A 93 36.18 -10.89 -23.92
CA ASP A 93 35.83 -11.09 -22.53
C ASP A 93 34.30 -11.25 -22.48
N GLY A 94 33.86 -12.41 -22.08
CA GLY A 94 32.45 -12.71 -21.95
C GLY A 94 31.82 -11.79 -20.94
N ASP A 95 30.63 -11.31 -21.27
CA ASP A 95 29.74 -10.61 -20.33
C ASP A 95 29.62 -11.44 -19.05
N VAL A 96 30.08 -10.91 -17.92
CA VAL A 96 29.89 -11.55 -16.64
C VAL A 96 28.42 -11.38 -16.27
N ILE A 97 27.67 -12.44 -16.46
CA ILE A 97 26.28 -12.52 -16.02
C ILE A 97 26.33 -12.82 -14.52
N ALA A 98 26.07 -11.81 -13.70
CA ALA A 98 25.88 -12.00 -12.26
C ALA A 98 24.40 -12.26 -12.00
N ASP A 99 24.08 -13.49 -11.57
CA ASP A 99 22.75 -13.79 -11.02
C ASP A 99 22.66 -13.11 -9.64
N LYS A 100 21.87 -12.05 -9.56
CA LYS A 100 21.58 -11.37 -8.29
C LYS A 100 20.17 -11.80 -7.84
N GLU A 101 20.06 -12.25 -6.59
CA GLU A 101 18.75 -12.44 -5.95
C GLU A 101 18.31 -11.10 -5.36
N GLU A 102 17.11 -10.67 -5.68
CA GLU A 102 16.46 -9.49 -5.10
C GLU A 102 15.32 -9.97 -4.20
N LYS A 103 15.26 -9.45 -2.99
CA LYS A 103 14.21 -9.74 -2.02
C LYS A 103 13.29 -8.55 -1.84
N ARG A 104 12.00 -8.82 -1.77
CA ARG A 104 10.96 -7.83 -1.46
C ARG A 104 10.07 -8.40 -0.37
N THR A 105 9.93 -7.65 0.71
CA THR A 105 9.25 -8.11 1.91
C THR A 105 8.11 -7.17 2.27
N TYR A 106 6.97 -7.74 2.57
CA TYR A 106 5.79 -7.04 3.11
C TYR A 106 5.62 -7.48 4.55
N ILE A 107 5.69 -6.55 5.48
CA ILE A 107 5.64 -6.81 6.92
C ILE A 107 4.51 -6.00 7.54
N SER A 108 3.65 -6.65 8.31
CA SER A 108 2.62 -5.97 9.09
C SER A 108 3.11 -5.76 10.53
N ILE A 109 3.34 -4.51 10.91
CA ILE A 109 3.81 -4.12 12.24
C ILE A 109 3.07 -2.86 12.68
N ALA A 110 2.60 -2.82 13.93
CA ALA A 110 2.00 -1.65 14.55
C ALA A 110 0.89 -1.02 13.69
N ASP A 111 -0.06 -1.84 13.25
CA ASP A 111 -1.22 -1.43 12.46
C ASP A 111 -0.90 -0.83 11.08
N LYS A 112 0.32 -1.06 10.57
CA LYS A 112 0.78 -0.62 9.25
C LYS A 112 1.40 -1.77 8.47
N ILE A 113 1.33 -1.69 7.14
CA ILE A 113 2.12 -2.54 6.25
C ILE A 113 3.34 -1.76 5.78
N TYR A 114 4.49 -2.37 5.97
CA TYR A 114 5.78 -1.87 5.51
C TYR A 114 6.24 -2.68 4.31
N TYR A 115 6.89 -1.98 3.39
CA TYR A 115 7.54 -2.58 2.24
C TYR A 115 9.05 -2.39 2.35
N GLU A 116 9.78 -3.47 2.26
CA GLU A 116 11.24 -3.50 2.27
C GLU A 116 11.75 -4.08 0.97
N ARG A 117 12.73 -3.42 0.39
CA ARG A 117 13.51 -3.88 -0.74
C ARG A 117 14.98 -3.82 -0.37
N GLU A 118 15.79 -4.78 -0.83
CA GLU A 118 17.20 -4.98 -0.44
C GLU A 118 18.06 -3.70 -0.44
N ASP A 119 17.78 -2.75 -1.33
CA ASP A 119 18.51 -1.50 -1.49
C ASP A 119 17.80 -0.24 -0.95
N ASN A 120 16.59 -0.38 -0.39
CA ASN A 120 15.79 0.76 0.07
C ASN A 120 15.41 0.62 1.54
N PRO A 121 15.35 1.75 2.27
CA PRO A 121 14.86 1.72 3.63
C PRO A 121 13.40 1.23 3.68
N VAL A 122 13.03 0.65 4.81
CA VAL A 122 11.66 0.21 5.10
C VAL A 122 10.71 1.41 4.99
N ASN A 123 9.81 1.36 4.03
CA ASN A 123 8.82 2.41 3.82
C ASN A 123 7.43 1.91 4.19
N PRO A 124 6.65 2.67 4.98
CA PRO A 124 5.26 2.33 5.21
C PRO A 124 4.46 2.47 3.90
N LEU A 125 3.66 1.47 3.60
CA LEU A 125 2.71 1.51 2.48
C LEU A 125 1.34 2.03 2.90
N THR A 126 1.02 1.95 4.19
CA THR A 126 -0.28 2.33 4.75
C THR A 126 -0.12 3.24 5.96
N GLY A 127 -1.15 4.03 6.23
CA GLY A 127 -1.24 4.83 7.45
C GLY A 127 -0.35 6.06 7.51
N ASP A 128 0.24 6.49 6.41
CA ASP A 128 1.03 7.74 6.33
C ASP A 128 0.21 8.92 5.82
N ASN A 129 -1.01 8.65 5.34
CA ASN A 129 -1.87 9.72 4.84
C ASN A 129 -2.61 10.39 5.98
N TYR A 130 -2.29 11.67 6.21
CA TYR A 130 -2.92 12.48 7.28
C TYR A 130 -4.44 12.60 7.15
N PHE A 131 -4.97 12.50 5.94
CA PHE A 131 -6.42 12.65 5.70
C PHE A 131 -7.20 11.35 5.93
N GLY A 132 -6.55 10.19 5.83
CA GLY A 132 -7.22 8.89 5.98
C GLY A 132 -7.13 8.32 7.38
N LEU A 133 -5.98 8.50 8.05
CA LEU A 133 -5.66 7.86 9.33
C LEU A 133 -6.07 6.38 9.32
N THR A 134 -5.56 5.65 8.34
CA THR A 134 -5.88 4.25 8.13
C THR A 134 -5.02 3.36 9.01
N LYS A 135 -5.59 2.25 9.46
CA LYS A 135 -4.87 1.21 10.19
C LYS A 135 -5.18 -0.18 9.62
N VAL A 136 -4.19 -1.03 9.65
CA VAL A 136 -4.33 -2.44 9.28
C VAL A 136 -4.82 -3.21 10.51
N THR A 137 -5.99 -3.82 10.41
CA THR A 137 -6.57 -4.62 11.51
C THR A 137 -6.28 -6.10 11.36
N ASP A 138 -6.09 -6.58 10.12
CA ASP A 138 -5.72 -7.98 9.87
C ASP A 138 -4.93 -8.08 8.55
N PHE A 139 -3.83 -8.85 8.57
CA PHE A 139 -3.05 -9.17 7.38
C PHE A 139 -2.63 -10.64 7.47
N LYS A 140 -3.24 -11.48 6.65
CA LYS A 140 -3.03 -12.93 6.65
C LYS A 140 -2.61 -13.42 5.27
N PRO A 141 -1.32 -13.60 5.04
CA PRO A 141 -0.81 -14.29 3.88
C PRO A 141 -0.74 -15.80 4.14
N GLU A 142 -1.22 -16.61 3.21
CA GLU A 142 -1.17 -18.07 3.25
C GLU A 142 -0.71 -18.60 1.89
N PHE A 143 0.35 -19.36 1.85
CA PHE A 143 0.87 -19.93 0.60
C PHE A 143 0.73 -21.44 0.57
N ASN A 144 0.01 -21.95 -0.42
CA ASN A 144 -0.09 -23.37 -0.69
C ASN A 144 0.96 -23.77 -1.73
N LYS A 145 1.98 -24.54 -1.30
CA LYS A 145 3.08 -24.99 -2.16
C LYS A 145 2.63 -25.94 -3.25
N GLU A 146 1.61 -26.79 -3.03
CA GLU A 146 1.14 -27.76 -4.00
C GLU A 146 0.40 -27.10 -5.16
N THR A 147 -0.47 -26.14 -4.85
CA THR A 147 -1.25 -25.40 -5.85
C THR A 147 -0.54 -24.17 -6.37
N LYS A 148 0.57 -23.76 -5.75
CA LYS A 148 1.30 -22.51 -6.03
C LYS A 148 0.41 -21.27 -5.95
N ILE A 149 -0.57 -21.30 -5.04
CA ILE A 149 -1.51 -20.20 -4.84
C ILE A 149 -1.17 -19.50 -3.52
N LEU A 150 -0.98 -18.19 -3.59
CA LEU A 150 -0.89 -17.29 -2.45
C LEU A 150 -2.27 -16.70 -2.18
N HIS A 151 -2.83 -16.99 -1.04
CA HIS A 151 -4.02 -16.34 -0.51
C HIS A 151 -3.59 -15.18 0.40
N VAL A 152 -4.18 -14.03 0.22
CA VAL A 152 -3.92 -12.86 1.07
C VAL A 152 -5.24 -12.29 1.51
N THR A 153 -5.43 -12.18 2.82
CA THR A 153 -6.53 -11.45 3.42
C THR A 153 -5.99 -10.19 4.06
N LEU A 154 -6.53 -9.06 3.65
CA LEU A 154 -6.21 -7.73 4.18
C LEU A 154 -7.48 -7.09 4.70
N GLU A 155 -7.45 -6.65 5.96
CA GLU A 155 -8.51 -5.86 6.58
C GLU A 155 -7.93 -4.55 7.10
N MET A 156 -8.52 -3.45 6.68
CA MET A 156 -8.12 -2.10 7.08
C MET A 156 -9.32 -1.30 7.55
N GLU A 157 -9.08 -0.34 8.44
CA GLU A 157 -10.09 0.55 9.01
C GLU A 157 -9.61 2.00 8.95
N SER A 158 -10.51 2.92 8.63
CA SER A 158 -10.28 4.36 8.80
C SER A 158 -10.63 4.78 10.22
N GLU A 159 -9.72 5.46 10.92
CA GLU A 159 -9.99 6.02 12.26
C GLU A 159 -10.95 7.20 12.25
N ILE A 160 -11.15 7.83 11.08
CA ILE A 160 -12.02 8.99 10.93
C ILE A 160 -13.48 8.59 10.69
N SER A 161 -13.71 7.69 9.72
CA SER A 161 -15.06 7.25 9.34
C SER A 161 -15.50 5.98 10.04
N HIS A 162 -14.55 5.23 10.64
CA HIS A 162 -14.75 3.89 11.18
C HIS A 162 -15.22 2.86 10.13
N HIS A 163 -15.05 3.21 8.85
CA HIS A 163 -15.29 2.29 7.74
C HIS A 163 -14.22 1.21 7.73
N LYS A 164 -14.65 -0.04 7.50
CA LYS A 164 -13.77 -1.21 7.39
C LYS A 164 -13.88 -1.82 6.02
N ILE A 165 -12.73 -2.14 5.45
CA ILE A 165 -12.64 -2.87 4.19
C ILE A 165 -11.88 -4.16 4.45
N LYS A 166 -12.50 -5.29 4.05
CA LYS A 166 -11.87 -6.60 4.08
C LYS A 166 -11.84 -7.17 2.67
N ILE A 167 -10.65 -7.46 2.17
CA ILE A 167 -10.46 -8.06 0.85
C ILE A 167 -9.64 -9.33 1.02
N SER A 168 -10.11 -10.41 0.37
CA SER A 168 -9.36 -11.65 0.23
C SER A 168 -9.11 -11.89 -1.25
N THR A 169 -7.85 -12.13 -1.61
CA THR A 169 -7.43 -12.40 -2.98
C THR A 169 -6.59 -13.67 -3.04
N ALA A 170 -6.57 -14.30 -4.21
CA ALA A 170 -5.76 -15.46 -4.50
C ALA A 170 -4.93 -15.21 -5.75
N VAL A 171 -3.62 -15.43 -5.65
CA VAL A 171 -2.67 -15.18 -6.74
C VAL A 171 -1.93 -16.49 -7.06
N TYR A 172 -1.99 -16.92 -8.31
CA TYR A 172 -1.18 -18.03 -8.80
C TYR A 172 0.24 -17.54 -9.14
N ILE A 173 1.26 -18.26 -8.65
CA ILE A 173 2.68 -17.94 -8.82
C ILE A 173 3.35 -18.98 -9.73
N PRO A 174 3.41 -18.75 -11.04
CA PRO A 174 3.85 -19.77 -12.00
C PRO A 174 5.33 -20.14 -11.86
N GLY A 175 6.16 -19.19 -11.47
CA GLY A 175 7.61 -19.33 -11.35
C GLY A 175 8.12 -19.94 -10.05
N CYS A 176 7.21 -20.26 -9.09
CA CYS A 176 7.65 -20.75 -7.79
C CYS A 176 8.26 -22.15 -7.90
N GLU A 177 9.52 -22.25 -7.49
CA GLU A 177 10.23 -23.53 -7.33
C GLU A 177 9.71 -24.20 -6.03
N SER A 178 9.27 -25.44 -6.16
CA SER A 178 8.71 -26.24 -5.05
C SER A 178 9.80 -26.81 -4.17
#